data_ddc74c659cae17f181b78a7c1a26884d
#
_entry.id   ddc74c659cae17f181b78a7c1a26884d
#
_cell.length_a   1.000
_cell.length_b   1.000
_cell.length_c   1.000
_cell.angle_alpha   90.00
_cell.angle_beta   90.00
_cell.angle_gamma   90.00
#
_symmetry.space_group_name_H-M   'P 1'
#
loop_
_entity.id
_entity.type
_entity.pdbx_description
1 polymer ?
#
loop_
_entity_poly.entity_id
_entity_poly.type
_entity_poly.pdbx_seq_one_letter_code
_entity_poly.pdbx_strand_id
1 'polypeptide(L)'
;MILLLEPLIAAAAIGGMALFLRVQRGGQRELVGRVLEPASGGAQLPSILYFTGETCTICHTAQRPALRALAAGLDAGVEIREIDIAVEPELARRYRVMSLPTTIVLDAAGQVTDINVGFASGEVLRRQLVDAGMPVAA
;
A
#
# COMPACT_ATOMS: atom_id res chain seq x y z
N MET A 1 17.17 19.90 38.48
CA MET A 1 16.56 18.56 38.38
C MET A 1 15.46 18.51 37.33
N ILE A 2 14.64 19.55 37.19
CA ILE A 2 13.57 19.63 36.17
C ILE A 2 14.13 19.78 34.73
N LEU A 3 15.22 20.51 34.55
CA LEU A 3 15.85 20.76 33.22
C LEU A 3 16.46 19.52 32.53
N LEU A 4 16.71 18.44 33.27
CA LEU A 4 17.24 17.19 32.69
C LEU A 4 16.17 16.15 32.39
N LEU A 5 14.94 16.38 32.90
CA LEU A 5 13.84 15.43 32.74
C LEU A 5 13.17 15.57 31.34
N GLU A 6 13.12 16.81 30.82
CA GLU A 6 12.51 17.08 29.50
C GLU A 6 13.20 16.38 28.32
N PRO A 7 14.56 16.40 28.20
CA PRO A 7 15.21 15.71 27.11
C PRO A 7 15.09 14.18 27.21
N LEU A 8 14.99 13.63 28.43
CA LEU A 8 14.78 12.19 28.62
C LEU A 8 13.38 11.74 28.19
N ILE A 9 12.35 12.54 28.50
CA ILE A 9 10.97 12.26 28.08
C ILE A 9 10.86 12.36 26.55
N ALA A 10 11.46 13.39 25.95
CA ALA A 10 11.48 13.56 24.51
C ALA A 10 12.19 12.41 23.79
N ALA A 11 13.35 11.97 24.30
CA ALA A 11 14.09 10.84 23.77
C ALA A 11 13.30 9.52 23.87
N ALA A 12 12.61 9.30 24.98
CA ALA A 12 11.75 8.13 25.18
C ALA A 12 10.55 8.14 24.23
N ALA A 13 9.94 9.29 23.99
CA ALA A 13 8.81 9.44 23.07
C ALA A 13 9.26 9.19 21.62
N ILE A 14 10.40 9.72 21.20
CA ILE A 14 10.97 9.50 19.86
C ILE A 14 11.36 8.03 19.67
N GLY A 15 12.00 7.42 20.66
CA GLY A 15 12.34 6.00 20.64
C GLY A 15 11.11 5.10 20.55
N GLY A 16 10.08 5.38 21.34
CA GLY A 16 8.81 4.67 21.32
C GLY A 16 8.09 4.80 19.97
N MET A 17 8.07 6.00 19.40
CA MET A 17 7.49 6.25 18.08
C MET A 17 8.26 5.52 16.98
N ALA A 18 9.59 5.55 17.01
CA ALA A 18 10.43 4.85 16.05
C ALA A 18 10.25 3.32 16.13
N LEU A 19 10.15 2.77 17.34
CA LEU A 19 9.88 1.36 17.57
C LEU A 19 8.47 0.99 17.06
N PHE A 20 7.46 1.79 17.37
CA PHE A 20 6.09 1.60 16.89
C PHE A 20 6.00 1.56 15.36
N LEU A 21 6.67 2.53 14.70
CA LEU A 21 6.73 2.56 13.24
C LEU A 21 7.48 1.35 12.64
N ARG A 22 8.53 0.87 13.31
CA ARG A 22 9.25 -0.34 12.88
C ARG A 22 8.39 -1.60 13.02
N VAL A 23 7.64 -1.72 14.10
CA VAL A 23 6.72 -2.86 14.31
C VAL A 23 5.60 -2.84 13.29
N GLN A 24 5.01 -1.70 13.01
CA GLN A 24 3.98 -1.57 11.97
C GLN A 24 4.51 -1.95 10.57
N ARG A 25 5.69 -1.44 10.21
CA ARG A 25 6.30 -1.77 8.90
C ARG A 25 6.77 -3.22 8.83
N GLY A 26 7.21 -3.81 9.93
CA GLY A 26 7.62 -5.22 10.00
C GLY A 26 6.45 -6.16 9.71
N GLY A 27 5.28 -5.91 10.30
CA GLY A 27 4.10 -6.75 10.13
C GLY A 27 3.57 -6.81 8.69
N GLN A 28 3.71 -5.75 7.93
CA GLN A 28 3.29 -5.73 6.51
C GLN A 28 4.33 -6.37 5.58
N ARG A 29 5.63 -6.22 5.88
CA ARG A 29 6.70 -6.86 5.10
C ARG A 29 6.62 -8.37 5.09
N GLU A 30 6.08 -8.99 6.14
CA GLU A 30 5.83 -10.43 6.20
C GLU A 30 4.78 -10.92 5.20
N LEU A 31 3.96 -10.01 4.65
CA LEU A 31 2.96 -10.35 3.64
C LEU A 31 3.57 -10.45 2.24
N VAL A 32 4.71 -9.82 2.00
CA VAL A 32 5.41 -9.92 0.71
C VAL A 32 5.79 -11.37 0.46
N GLY A 33 5.44 -11.88 -0.71
CA GLY A 33 5.61 -13.27 -1.08
C GLY A 33 4.44 -14.19 -0.69
N ARG A 34 3.37 -13.66 -0.06
CA ARG A 34 2.17 -14.45 0.29
C ARG A 34 1.03 -14.21 -0.69
N VAL A 35 0.29 -15.26 -0.95
CA VAL A 35 -1.02 -15.19 -1.63
C VAL A 35 -2.10 -15.18 -0.57
N LEU A 36 -2.77 -14.05 -0.40
CA LEU A 36 -3.83 -13.88 0.60
C LEU A 36 -5.22 -14.08 0.01
N GLU A 37 -5.36 -13.77 -1.27
CA GLU A 37 -6.54 -14.07 -2.07
C GLU A 37 -6.10 -14.66 -3.40
N PRO A 38 -6.73 -15.74 -3.87
CA PRO A 38 -6.42 -16.25 -5.20
C PRO A 38 -6.76 -15.18 -6.24
N ALA A 39 -5.96 -15.11 -7.31
CA ALA A 39 -6.22 -14.20 -8.42
C ALA A 39 -7.66 -14.37 -8.92
N SER A 40 -8.42 -13.30 -8.91
CA SER A 40 -9.81 -13.33 -9.36
C SER A 40 -9.89 -13.58 -10.86
N GLY A 41 -10.45 -14.75 -11.24
CA GLY A 41 -10.94 -14.95 -12.60
C GLY A 41 -9.91 -14.96 -13.73
N GLY A 42 -8.73 -15.54 -13.56
CA GLY A 42 -7.79 -15.74 -14.67
C GLY A 42 -7.02 -14.48 -15.07
N ALA A 43 -6.89 -13.51 -14.19
CA ALA A 43 -6.02 -12.36 -14.41
C ALA A 43 -4.58 -12.84 -14.62
N GLN A 44 -4.08 -12.70 -15.83
CA GLN A 44 -2.70 -13.05 -16.17
C GLN A 44 -1.75 -11.86 -16.01
N LEU A 45 -2.23 -10.78 -15.44
CA LEU A 45 -1.51 -9.53 -15.26
C LEU A 45 -1.46 -9.12 -13.78
N PRO A 46 -0.41 -8.42 -13.38
CA PRO A 46 -0.35 -7.78 -12.07
C PRO A 46 -1.51 -6.82 -11.83
N SER A 47 -1.87 -6.64 -10.57
CA SER A 47 -2.98 -5.78 -10.13
C SER A 47 -2.61 -4.94 -8.93
N ILE A 48 -3.44 -3.95 -8.61
CA ILE A 48 -3.27 -3.08 -7.45
C ILE A 48 -4.51 -3.16 -6.58
N LEU A 49 -4.31 -3.41 -5.28
CA LEU A 49 -5.31 -3.17 -4.25
C LEU A 49 -5.09 -1.77 -3.68
N TYR A 50 -6.10 -0.93 -3.77
CA TYR A 50 -6.05 0.42 -3.26
C TYR A 50 -7.01 0.58 -2.07
N PHE A 51 -6.44 0.69 -0.87
CA PHE A 51 -7.20 0.89 0.35
C PHE A 51 -7.41 2.38 0.60
N THR A 52 -8.66 2.75 0.77
CA THR A 52 -9.13 4.13 0.93
C THR A 52 -10.18 4.24 2.03
N GLY A 53 -10.59 5.45 2.34
CA GLY A 53 -11.68 5.76 3.27
C GLY A 53 -12.31 7.11 2.94
N GLU A 54 -13.57 7.30 3.31
CA GLU A 54 -14.35 8.50 2.99
C GLU A 54 -13.68 9.79 3.49
N THR A 55 -13.09 9.77 4.70
CA THR A 55 -12.46 10.93 5.32
C THR A 55 -10.99 11.13 4.95
N CYS A 56 -10.43 10.27 4.13
CA CYS A 56 -9.03 10.35 3.73
C CYS A 56 -8.82 11.37 2.61
N THR A 57 -8.43 12.59 2.94
CA THR A 57 -8.20 13.67 1.96
C THR A 57 -7.15 13.29 0.92
N ILE A 58 -5.99 12.76 1.32
CA ILE A 58 -4.90 12.36 0.41
C ILE A 58 -5.35 11.24 -0.53
N CYS A 59 -6.20 10.33 -0.08
CA CYS A 59 -6.78 9.30 -0.92
C CYS A 59 -7.51 9.91 -2.12
N HIS A 60 -8.32 10.93 -1.88
CA HIS A 60 -9.15 11.54 -2.90
C HIS A 60 -8.39 12.55 -3.77
N THR A 61 -7.52 13.36 -3.18
CA THR A 61 -6.86 14.49 -3.86
C THR A 61 -5.54 14.12 -4.54
N ALA A 62 -4.86 13.09 -4.10
CA ALA A 62 -3.56 12.70 -4.62
C ALA A 62 -3.51 11.25 -5.14
N GLN A 63 -3.87 10.28 -4.31
CA GLN A 63 -3.70 8.86 -4.68
C GLN A 63 -4.63 8.42 -5.80
N ARG A 64 -5.92 8.73 -5.72
CA ARG A 64 -6.89 8.36 -6.76
C ARG A 64 -6.55 8.98 -8.11
N PRO A 65 -6.21 10.28 -8.22
CA PRO A 65 -5.76 10.85 -9.48
C PRO A 65 -4.51 10.19 -10.05
N ALA A 66 -3.53 9.85 -9.19
CA ALA A 66 -2.31 9.16 -9.61
C ALA A 66 -2.61 7.77 -10.19
N LEU A 67 -3.51 7.01 -9.56
CA LEU A 67 -3.94 5.69 -10.03
C LEU A 67 -4.70 5.78 -11.36
N ARG A 68 -5.56 6.78 -11.53
CA ARG A 68 -6.27 7.01 -12.80
C ARG A 68 -5.31 7.34 -13.94
N ALA A 69 -4.34 8.22 -13.69
CA ALA A 69 -3.32 8.57 -14.67
C ALA A 69 -2.43 7.36 -15.03
N LEU A 70 -2.08 6.55 -14.04
CA LEU A 70 -1.34 5.30 -14.24
C LEU A 70 -2.12 4.34 -15.16
N ALA A 71 -3.38 4.08 -14.83
CA ALA A 71 -4.23 3.19 -15.61
C ALA A 71 -4.40 3.65 -17.06
N ALA A 72 -4.59 4.96 -17.28
CA ALA A 72 -4.69 5.55 -18.60
C ALA A 72 -3.40 5.45 -19.42
N GLY A 73 -2.24 5.38 -18.77
CA GLY A 73 -0.93 5.30 -19.41
C GLY A 73 -0.37 3.89 -19.60
N LEU A 74 -1.16 2.84 -19.30
CA LEU A 74 -0.76 1.44 -19.46
C LEU A 74 -1.54 0.79 -20.60
N ASP A 75 -0.86 0.45 -21.68
CA ASP A 75 -1.49 -0.16 -22.88
C ASP A 75 -2.09 -1.54 -22.60
N ALA A 76 -1.44 -2.33 -21.75
CA ALA A 76 -1.94 -3.64 -21.33
C ALA A 76 -3.14 -3.56 -20.38
N GLY A 77 -3.45 -2.36 -19.87
CA GLY A 77 -4.40 -2.18 -18.79
C GLY A 77 -3.83 -2.61 -17.43
N VAL A 78 -4.49 -2.23 -16.38
CA VAL A 78 -4.20 -2.68 -15.01
C VAL A 78 -5.51 -2.77 -14.24
N GLU A 79 -5.71 -3.86 -13.52
CA GLU A 79 -6.82 -3.97 -12.59
C GLU A 79 -6.47 -3.23 -11.30
N ILE A 80 -7.24 -2.21 -10.97
CA ILE A 80 -7.15 -1.47 -9.71
C ILE A 80 -8.44 -1.68 -8.94
N ARG A 81 -8.36 -2.45 -7.87
CA ARG A 81 -9.49 -2.66 -6.96
C ARG A 81 -9.42 -1.62 -5.85
N GLU A 82 -10.39 -0.71 -5.85
CA GLU A 82 -10.57 0.27 -4.77
C GLU A 82 -11.35 -0.38 -3.63
N ILE A 83 -10.79 -0.31 -2.42
CA ILE A 83 -11.33 -0.94 -1.22
C ILE A 83 -11.53 0.12 -0.15
N ASP A 84 -12.78 0.42 0.15
CA ASP A 84 -13.12 1.25 1.30
C ASP A 84 -13.06 0.40 2.57
N ILE A 85 -12.22 0.81 3.52
CA ILE A 85 -12.00 0.06 4.76
C ILE A 85 -13.24 0.00 5.67
N ALA A 86 -14.18 0.92 5.50
CA ALA A 86 -15.46 0.88 6.22
C ALA A 86 -16.43 -0.14 5.61
N VAL A 87 -16.31 -0.40 4.31
CA VAL A 87 -17.16 -1.36 3.58
C VAL A 87 -16.58 -2.77 3.63
N GLU A 88 -15.26 -2.91 3.50
CA GLU A 88 -14.55 -4.19 3.49
C GLU A 88 -13.49 -4.27 4.62
N PRO A 89 -13.89 -4.17 5.91
CA PRO A 89 -12.94 -4.12 7.02
C PRO A 89 -12.14 -5.42 7.19
N GLU A 90 -12.71 -6.56 6.81
CA GLU A 90 -12.02 -7.87 6.89
C GLU A 90 -10.84 -7.95 5.92
N LEU A 91 -10.99 -7.35 4.74
CA LEU A 91 -9.92 -7.30 3.76
C LEU A 91 -8.79 -6.39 4.25
N ALA A 92 -9.12 -5.23 4.82
CA ALA A 92 -8.15 -4.35 5.45
C ALA A 92 -7.36 -5.04 6.57
N ARG A 93 -8.03 -5.85 7.41
CA ARG A 93 -7.35 -6.63 8.46
C ARG A 93 -6.45 -7.72 7.88
N ARG A 94 -6.91 -8.44 6.87
CA ARG A 94 -6.14 -9.50 6.19
C ARG A 94 -4.83 -8.96 5.62
N TYR A 95 -4.87 -7.79 5.01
CA TYR A 95 -3.69 -7.11 4.48
C TYR A 95 -2.98 -6.20 5.51
N ARG A 96 -3.40 -6.25 6.77
CA ARG A 96 -2.82 -5.48 7.89
C ARG A 96 -2.71 -3.98 7.59
N VAL A 97 -3.75 -3.44 6.94
CA VAL A 97 -3.82 -2.01 6.62
C VAL A 97 -4.10 -1.20 7.87
N MET A 98 -3.16 -0.35 8.26
CA MET A 98 -3.21 0.47 9.47
C MET A 98 -3.30 1.97 9.18
N SER A 99 -3.02 2.39 7.97
CA SER A 99 -3.08 3.79 7.54
C SER A 99 -3.51 3.91 6.09
N LEU A 100 -4.03 5.07 5.73
CA LEU A 100 -4.53 5.37 4.40
C LEU A 100 -3.81 6.58 3.78
N PRO A 101 -3.61 6.59 2.47
CA PRO A 101 -3.83 5.47 1.57
C PRO A 101 -2.82 4.34 1.76
N THR A 102 -3.19 3.12 1.41
CA THR A 102 -2.26 2.00 1.24
C THR A 102 -2.52 1.37 -0.13
N THR A 103 -1.47 1.15 -0.90
CA THR A 103 -1.53 0.43 -2.17
C THR A 103 -0.70 -0.83 -2.09
N ILE A 104 -1.25 -1.93 -2.56
CA ILE A 104 -0.61 -3.24 -2.56
C ILE A 104 -0.56 -3.74 -3.99
N VAL A 105 0.63 -4.08 -4.46
CA VAL A 105 0.83 -4.65 -5.79
C VAL A 105 0.84 -6.17 -5.67
N LEU A 106 0.04 -6.81 -6.52
CA LEU A 106 -0.03 -8.25 -6.65
C LEU A 106 0.50 -8.66 -8.02
N ASP A 107 1.23 -9.77 -8.08
CA ASP A 107 1.57 -10.40 -9.35
C ASP A 107 0.37 -11.13 -9.97
N ALA A 108 0.57 -11.75 -11.13
CA ALA A 108 -0.46 -12.49 -11.84
C ALA A 108 -1.02 -13.69 -11.06
N ALA A 109 -0.27 -14.22 -10.09
CA ALA A 109 -0.71 -15.31 -9.21
C ALA A 109 -1.46 -14.82 -7.96
N GLY A 110 -1.57 -13.50 -7.77
CA GLY A 110 -2.15 -12.90 -6.57
C GLY A 110 -1.17 -12.80 -5.40
N GLN A 111 0.10 -13.01 -5.64
CA GLN A 111 1.14 -12.89 -4.61
C GLN A 111 1.47 -11.41 -4.37
N VAL A 112 1.55 -11.02 -3.11
CA VAL A 112 1.96 -9.66 -2.72
C VAL A 112 3.42 -9.45 -3.08
N THR A 113 3.70 -8.47 -3.94
CA THR A 113 5.06 -8.08 -4.31
C THR A 113 5.53 -6.82 -3.62
N ASP A 114 4.65 -5.83 -3.50
CA ASP A 114 4.96 -4.54 -2.91
C ASP A 114 3.82 -4.01 -2.06
N ILE A 115 4.16 -3.28 -1.01
CA ILE A 115 3.20 -2.58 -0.14
C ILE A 115 3.70 -1.15 0.07
N ASN A 116 2.86 -0.18 -0.29
CA ASN A 116 3.13 1.23 -0.09
C ASN A 116 2.17 1.79 0.95
N VAL A 117 2.71 2.19 2.08
CA VAL A 117 1.97 2.87 3.15
C VAL A 117 2.10 4.38 2.94
N GLY A 118 0.98 5.06 2.80
CA GLY A 118 0.92 6.45 2.39
C GLY A 118 0.90 6.61 0.87
N PHE A 119 1.00 7.83 0.40
CA PHE A 119 0.96 8.16 -1.03
C PHE A 119 2.08 7.47 -1.80
N ALA A 120 1.72 6.81 -2.89
CA ALA A 120 2.65 6.25 -3.87
C ALA A 120 2.40 6.91 -5.23
N SER A 121 3.46 7.46 -5.83
CA SER A 121 3.36 8.09 -7.15
C SER A 121 3.09 7.06 -8.25
N GLY A 122 2.51 7.51 -9.35
CA GLY A 122 2.29 6.67 -10.53
C GLY A 122 3.58 6.05 -11.07
N GLU A 123 4.70 6.75 -10.97
CA GLU A 123 6.02 6.25 -11.38
C GLU A 123 6.49 5.07 -10.49
N VAL A 124 6.34 5.19 -9.17
CA VAL A 124 6.67 4.11 -8.23
C VAL A 124 5.81 2.89 -8.51
N LEU A 125 4.50 3.08 -8.64
CA LEU A 125 3.56 1.99 -8.91
C LEU A 125 3.82 1.33 -10.28
N ARG A 126 4.16 2.11 -11.30
CA ARG A 126 4.54 1.57 -12.63
C ARG A 126 5.75 0.65 -12.54
N ARG A 127 6.81 1.06 -11.83
CA ARG A 127 7.99 0.21 -11.64
C ARG A 127 7.65 -1.08 -10.91
N GLN A 128 6.88 -0.98 -9.83
CA GLN A 128 6.44 -2.15 -9.06
C GLN A 128 5.60 -3.12 -9.91
N LEU A 129 4.71 -2.61 -10.76
CA LEU A 129 3.94 -3.43 -11.68
C LEU A 129 4.83 -4.14 -12.72
N VAL A 130 5.82 -3.43 -13.25
CA VAL A 130 6.80 -4.03 -14.19
C VAL A 130 7.59 -5.13 -13.50
N ASP A 131 8.08 -4.87 -12.29
CA ASP A 131 8.81 -5.87 -11.49
C ASP A 131 7.93 -7.07 -11.13
N ALA A 132 6.63 -6.87 -10.99
CA ALA A 132 5.63 -7.92 -10.77
C ALA A 132 5.23 -8.69 -12.04
N GLY A 133 5.78 -8.33 -13.21
CA GLY A 133 5.55 -9.02 -14.47
C GLY A 133 4.60 -8.32 -15.46
N MET A 134 4.29 -7.03 -15.24
CA MET A 134 3.55 -6.25 -16.23
C MET A 134 4.37 -6.07 -17.50
N PRO A 135 3.83 -6.41 -18.69
CA PRO A 135 4.56 -6.19 -19.94
C PRO A 135 4.82 -4.69 -20.16
N VAL A 136 6.05 -4.36 -20.50
CA VAL A 136 6.42 -3.01 -20.90
C VAL A 136 6.11 -2.88 -22.38
N ALA A 137 5.38 -1.85 -22.77
CA ALA A 137 5.20 -1.54 -24.18
C ALA A 137 6.57 -1.28 -24.81
N ALA A 138 6.86 -2.00 -25.85
CA ALA A 138 8.11 -1.87 -26.60
C ALA A 138 8.18 -0.50 -27.33
#